data_f4b99252329e563a9d42a7ab2f0092c2
#
_entry.id   f4b99252329e563a9d42a7ab2f0092c2
#
_cell.length_a   1.000
_cell.length_b   1.000
_cell.length_c   1.000
_cell.angle_alpha   90.00
_cell.angle_beta   90.00
_cell.angle_gamma   90.00
#
_symmetry.space_group_name_H-M   'P 1'
#
loop_
_entity.id
_entity.type
_entity.pdbx_description
1 polymer ?
#
loop_
_entity_poly.entity_id
_entity_poly.type
_entity_poly.pdbx_seq_one_letter_code
_entity_poly.pdbx_strand_id
1 'polypeptide(L)'
;MQQGHEFKVIVTNKTTAAGKVARFHEGWGYQEKIYGELKNQAQMGYVPARRLVANKVYLLCSLLAHNLSRELQMQIQEPERGTTQKRTVKWVFEGLDTLRRTIIARAGRLTRPQGKLTLTLNANPIVQHALFRLLQA
;
A
#
# COMPACT_ATOMS: atom_id res chain seq x y z
N MET A 1 -35.58 -10.89 -19.36
CA MET A 1 -34.17 -11.08 -19.05
C MET A 1 -34.11 -11.97 -17.82
N GLN A 2 -33.68 -13.25 -17.98
CA GLN A 2 -33.42 -14.11 -16.81
C GLN A 2 -32.16 -13.57 -16.11
N GLN A 3 -32.29 -13.12 -14.86
CA GLN A 3 -31.14 -12.84 -14.00
C GLN A 3 -30.47 -14.18 -13.72
N GLY A 4 -29.34 -14.44 -14.35
CA GLY A 4 -28.52 -15.61 -14.03
C GLY A 4 -27.99 -15.48 -12.61
N HIS A 5 -28.27 -16.46 -11.75
CA HIS A 5 -27.67 -16.54 -10.43
C HIS A 5 -26.25 -17.08 -10.56
N GLU A 6 -25.29 -16.35 -10.02
CA GLU A 6 -23.91 -16.81 -9.89
C GLU A 6 -23.76 -17.58 -8.56
N PHE A 7 -23.30 -18.83 -8.64
CA PHE A 7 -23.13 -19.68 -7.47
C PHE A 7 -21.64 -19.76 -7.11
N LYS A 8 -21.33 -19.54 -5.84
CA LYS A 8 -19.99 -19.75 -5.29
C LYS A 8 -20.03 -20.89 -4.27
N VAL A 9 -19.22 -21.92 -4.48
CA VAL A 9 -19.09 -23.05 -3.55
C VAL A 9 -17.87 -22.82 -2.68
N ILE A 10 -18.05 -22.88 -1.36
CA ILE A 10 -16.98 -22.74 -0.37
C ILE A 10 -16.96 -24.00 0.48
N VAL A 11 -15.86 -24.74 0.46
CA VAL A 11 -15.62 -25.89 1.34
C VAL A 11 -14.92 -25.40 2.59
N THR A 12 -15.45 -25.77 3.76
CA THR A 12 -14.92 -25.30 5.05
C THR A 12 -15.13 -26.34 6.14
N ASN A 13 -14.25 -26.39 7.11
CA ASN A 13 -14.40 -27.13 8.36
C ASN A 13 -15.04 -26.32 9.49
N LYS A 14 -15.48 -25.08 9.20
CA LYS A 14 -16.16 -24.22 10.18
C LYS A 14 -17.62 -24.63 10.35
N THR A 15 -18.07 -24.73 11.58
CA THR A 15 -19.46 -25.07 11.97
C THR A 15 -20.37 -23.83 12.10
N THR A 16 -19.91 -22.67 11.63
CA THR A 16 -20.65 -21.40 11.71
C THR A 16 -21.59 -21.21 10.51
N ALA A 17 -22.59 -20.34 10.65
CA ALA A 17 -23.57 -20.06 9.60
C ALA A 17 -22.90 -19.63 8.27
N ALA A 18 -23.46 -20.07 7.14
CA ALA A 18 -22.94 -19.87 5.79
C ALA A 18 -22.58 -18.40 5.48
N GLY A 19 -23.39 -17.43 5.91
CA GLY A 19 -23.09 -16.00 5.72
C GLY A 19 -21.86 -15.50 6.51
N LYS A 20 -21.50 -16.16 7.63
CA LYS A 20 -20.25 -15.85 8.34
C LYS A 20 -19.05 -16.47 7.64
N VAL A 21 -19.21 -17.66 7.08
CA VAL A 21 -18.18 -18.34 6.27
C VAL A 21 -17.90 -17.53 5.01
N ALA A 22 -18.93 -17.09 4.28
CA ALA A 22 -18.77 -16.25 3.09
C ALA A 22 -18.00 -14.97 3.41
N ARG A 23 -18.39 -14.23 4.46
CA ARG A 23 -17.69 -13.00 4.90
C ARG A 23 -16.24 -13.24 5.34
N PHE A 24 -15.96 -14.40 5.95
CA PHE A 24 -14.59 -14.78 6.29
C PHE A 24 -13.78 -15.04 5.04
N HIS A 25 -14.35 -15.72 4.05
CA HIS A 25 -13.70 -16.01 2.78
C HIS A 25 -13.47 -14.73 1.95
N GLU A 26 -14.41 -13.79 1.96
CA GLU A 26 -14.26 -12.48 1.29
C GLU A 26 -13.10 -11.65 1.88
N GLY A 27 -12.80 -11.82 3.18
CA GLY A 27 -11.65 -11.19 3.83
C GLY A 27 -10.29 -11.61 3.22
N TRP A 28 -10.21 -12.76 2.54
CA TRP A 28 -9.01 -13.22 1.86
C TRP A 28 -8.68 -12.41 0.60
N GLY A 29 -9.67 -11.83 -0.05
CA GLY A 29 -9.47 -10.93 -1.20
C GLY A 29 -8.58 -9.72 -0.87
N TYR A 30 -8.53 -9.31 0.39
CA TYR A 30 -7.62 -8.26 0.83
C TYR A 30 -6.15 -8.69 0.82
N GLN A 31 -5.87 -9.95 1.17
CA GLN A 31 -4.51 -10.51 1.09
C GLN A 31 -4.06 -10.64 -0.36
N GLU A 32 -4.94 -11.10 -1.25
CA GLU A 32 -4.63 -11.19 -2.68
C GLU A 32 -4.27 -9.83 -3.27
N LYS A 33 -4.97 -8.76 -2.87
CA LYS A 33 -4.65 -7.39 -3.27
C LYS A 33 -3.26 -6.96 -2.80
N ILE A 34 -2.89 -7.26 -1.55
CA ILE A 34 -1.55 -6.96 -1.01
C ILE A 34 -0.48 -7.75 -1.75
N TYR A 35 -0.68 -9.05 -1.98
CA TYR A 35 0.26 -9.86 -2.76
C TYR A 35 0.37 -9.40 -4.21
N GLY A 36 -0.74 -9.01 -4.84
CA GLY A 36 -0.75 -8.42 -6.17
C GLY A 36 0.08 -7.13 -6.25
N GLU A 37 -0.06 -6.25 -5.26
CA GLU A 37 0.71 -5.02 -5.14
C GLU A 37 2.21 -5.31 -4.93
N LEU A 38 2.55 -6.19 -4.00
CA LEU A 38 3.94 -6.60 -3.73
C LEU A 38 4.58 -7.20 -4.98
N LYS A 39 3.88 -8.08 -5.67
CA LYS A 39 4.39 -8.74 -6.88
C LYS A 39 4.60 -7.76 -8.03
N ASN A 40 3.64 -6.87 -8.28
CA ASN A 40 3.64 -6.00 -9.45
C ASN A 40 4.35 -4.66 -9.20
N GLN A 41 4.21 -4.07 -8.02
CA GLN A 41 4.69 -2.71 -7.72
C GLN A 41 5.96 -2.71 -6.85
N ALA A 42 6.17 -3.73 -6.00
CA ALA A 42 7.39 -3.92 -5.22
C ALA A 42 8.35 -4.98 -5.82
N GLN A 43 8.08 -5.43 -7.05
CA GLN A 43 8.94 -6.35 -7.82
C GLN A 43 9.25 -7.69 -7.12
N MET A 44 8.38 -8.18 -6.22
CA MET A 44 8.61 -9.45 -5.53
C MET A 44 8.54 -10.68 -6.45
N GLY A 45 7.96 -10.55 -7.64
CA GLY A 45 7.96 -11.59 -8.67
C GLY A 45 9.29 -11.73 -9.42
N TYR A 46 10.23 -10.79 -9.22
CA TYR A 46 11.52 -10.80 -9.89
C TYR A 46 12.57 -11.60 -9.10
N VAL A 47 13.35 -12.41 -9.78
CA VAL A 47 14.45 -13.22 -9.21
C VAL A 47 15.78 -12.61 -9.64
N PRO A 48 16.44 -11.75 -8.83
CA PRO A 48 17.59 -10.97 -9.23
C PRO A 48 18.87 -11.79 -9.36
N ALA A 49 18.98 -12.95 -8.71
CA ALA A 49 20.21 -13.72 -8.65
C ALA A 49 19.96 -15.23 -8.69
N ARG A 50 20.99 -15.99 -9.08
CA ARG A 50 20.97 -17.46 -9.02
C ARG A 50 21.24 -18.02 -7.61
N ARG A 51 21.49 -17.15 -6.62
CA ARG A 51 21.78 -17.55 -5.23
C ARG A 51 20.56 -17.35 -4.34
N LEU A 52 20.16 -18.39 -3.63
CA LEU A 52 18.99 -18.35 -2.75
C LEU A 52 19.08 -17.26 -1.67
N VAL A 53 20.25 -17.07 -1.07
CA VAL A 53 20.46 -16.06 -0.01
C VAL A 53 20.25 -14.65 -0.56
N ALA A 54 20.77 -14.34 -1.74
CA ALA A 54 20.59 -13.04 -2.38
C ALA A 54 19.10 -12.76 -2.68
N ASN A 55 18.37 -13.78 -3.17
CA ASN A 55 16.95 -13.65 -3.42
C ASN A 55 16.14 -13.46 -2.12
N LYS A 56 16.51 -14.13 -1.02
CA LYS A 56 15.87 -13.90 0.30
C LYS A 56 16.10 -12.45 0.77
N VAL A 57 17.31 -11.93 0.66
CA VAL A 57 17.61 -10.54 1.03
C VAL A 57 16.81 -9.56 0.17
N TYR A 58 16.75 -9.80 -1.15
CA TYR A 58 15.93 -8.99 -2.05
C TYR A 58 14.45 -8.95 -1.66
N LEU A 59 13.85 -10.12 -1.37
CA LEU A 59 12.47 -10.22 -0.92
C LEU A 59 12.23 -9.48 0.41
N LEU A 60 13.16 -9.60 1.37
CA LEU A 60 13.08 -8.88 2.64
C LEU A 60 13.18 -7.36 2.44
N CYS A 61 14.04 -6.89 1.56
CA CYS A 61 14.12 -5.47 1.22
C CYS A 61 12.83 -4.97 0.55
N SER A 62 12.22 -5.76 -0.33
CA SER A 62 10.94 -5.41 -0.96
C SER A 62 9.80 -5.33 0.06
N LEU A 63 9.74 -6.26 1.02
CA LEU A 63 8.78 -6.23 2.12
C LEU A 63 8.99 -5.02 3.03
N LEU A 64 10.25 -4.72 3.37
CA LEU A 64 10.58 -3.54 4.18
C LEU A 64 10.16 -2.26 3.48
N ALA A 65 10.46 -2.12 2.20
CA ALA A 65 10.06 -0.96 1.40
C ALA A 65 8.53 -0.79 1.34
N HIS A 66 7.79 -1.90 1.20
CA HIS A 66 6.33 -1.88 1.27
C HIS A 66 5.83 -1.41 2.64
N ASN A 67 6.37 -1.95 3.74
CA ASN A 67 5.96 -1.56 5.09
C ASN A 67 6.29 -0.09 5.39
N LEU A 68 7.47 0.39 5.00
CA LEU A 68 7.84 1.80 5.11
C LEU A 68 6.90 2.70 4.29
N SER A 69 6.46 2.26 3.13
CA SER A 69 5.48 2.99 2.32
C SER A 69 4.11 3.09 3.01
N ARG A 70 3.70 2.05 3.73
CA ARG A 70 2.47 2.08 4.54
C ARG A 70 2.60 3.02 5.74
N GLU A 71 3.73 2.96 6.43
CA GLU A 71 4.04 3.87 7.53
C GLU A 71 4.03 5.34 7.06
N LEU A 72 4.70 5.61 5.94
CA LEU A 72 4.70 6.94 5.33
C LEU A 72 3.28 7.45 5.04
N GLN A 73 2.42 6.61 4.49
CA GLN A 73 1.02 6.97 4.23
C GLN A 73 0.24 7.23 5.52
N MET A 74 0.48 6.45 6.58
CA MET A 74 -0.16 6.68 7.88
C MET A 74 0.24 8.01 8.53
N GLN A 75 1.46 8.47 8.27
CA GLN A 75 1.92 9.77 8.78
C GLN A 75 1.35 10.96 7.97
N ILE A 76 1.17 10.76 6.66
CA ILE A 76 0.66 11.82 5.76
C ILE A 76 -0.86 11.96 5.83
N GLN A 77 -1.58 10.84 5.96
CA GLN A 77 -3.05 10.80 5.91
C GLN A 77 -3.65 10.82 7.30
N GLU A 78 -4.77 11.51 7.45
CA GLU A 78 -5.58 11.36 8.65
C GLU A 78 -6.33 10.02 8.65
N PRO A 79 -6.50 9.38 9.83
CA PRO A 79 -7.26 8.15 9.90
C PRO A 79 -8.72 8.40 9.53
N GLU A 80 -9.17 7.77 8.44
CA GLU A 80 -10.59 7.80 8.07
C GLU A 80 -11.39 6.92 9.03
N ARG A 81 -12.33 7.51 9.77
CA ARG A 81 -13.34 6.78 10.53
C ARG A 81 -14.57 6.61 9.65
N GLY A 82 -14.69 5.45 9.00
CA GLY A 82 -15.94 5.08 8.33
C GLY A 82 -17.09 4.99 9.35
N THR A 83 -18.12 5.81 9.18
CA THR A 83 -19.22 5.97 10.14
C THR A 83 -20.30 4.89 10.06
N THR A 84 -20.31 4.03 9.05
CA THR A 84 -21.44 3.14 8.74
C THR A 84 -21.17 1.65 8.81
N GLN A 85 -19.93 1.20 9.01
CA GLN A 85 -19.61 -0.21 9.05
C GLN A 85 -19.16 -0.69 10.44
N LYS A 86 -19.58 -1.89 10.81
CA LYS A 86 -19.28 -2.56 12.08
C LYS A 86 -17.76 -2.79 12.36
N ARG A 87 -16.92 -2.60 11.33
CA ARG A 87 -15.45 -2.55 11.40
C ARG A 87 -14.99 -1.37 10.57
N THR A 88 -14.65 -0.29 11.24
CA THR A 88 -14.06 0.89 10.63
C THR A 88 -12.67 0.55 10.10
N VAL A 89 -12.46 0.74 8.79
CA VAL A 89 -11.12 0.76 8.20
C VAL A 89 -10.45 2.04 8.72
N LYS A 90 -9.40 1.86 9.50
CA LYS A 90 -8.69 3.01 10.10
C LYS A 90 -7.90 3.79 9.05
N TRP A 91 -7.41 3.10 8.03
CA TRP A 91 -6.54 3.63 6.98
C TRP A 91 -6.96 3.12 5.61
N VAL A 92 -7.04 4.01 4.64
CA VAL A 92 -7.20 3.67 3.22
C VAL A 92 -5.88 3.95 2.52
N PHE A 93 -5.20 2.89 2.10
CA PHE A 93 -3.89 2.99 1.47
C PHE A 93 -3.99 3.11 -0.05
N GLU A 94 -3.26 4.06 -0.60
CA GLU A 94 -2.99 4.13 -2.03
C GLU A 94 -1.97 3.07 -2.45
N GLY A 95 -2.00 2.69 -3.75
CA GLY A 95 -1.00 1.80 -4.31
C GLY A 95 0.40 2.42 -4.30
N LEU A 96 1.44 1.56 -4.21
CA LEU A 96 2.83 2.00 -4.20
C LEU A 96 3.22 2.86 -5.41
N ASP A 97 2.67 2.56 -6.60
CA ASP A 97 2.93 3.35 -7.81
C ASP A 97 2.35 4.76 -7.71
N THR A 98 1.18 4.91 -7.10
CA THR A 98 0.56 6.21 -6.86
C THR A 98 1.41 7.01 -5.88
N LEU A 99 1.77 6.41 -4.73
CA LEU A 99 2.64 7.04 -3.74
C LEU A 99 3.98 7.49 -4.35
N ARG A 100 4.60 6.61 -5.15
CA ARG A 100 5.87 6.92 -5.82
C ARG A 100 5.74 8.12 -6.74
N ARG A 101 4.69 8.17 -7.57
CA ARG A 101 4.46 9.27 -8.51
C ARG A 101 4.06 10.58 -7.81
N THR A 102 3.29 10.49 -6.74
CA THR A 102 2.77 11.69 -6.05
C THR A 102 3.79 12.32 -5.11
N ILE A 103 4.63 11.54 -4.44
CA ILE A 103 5.51 12.03 -3.38
C ILE A 103 6.99 11.84 -3.70
N ILE A 104 7.41 10.66 -4.18
CA ILE A 104 8.82 10.29 -4.28
C ILE A 104 9.43 10.74 -5.62
N ALA A 105 8.79 10.39 -6.75
CA ALA A 105 9.30 10.66 -8.09
C ALA A 105 8.95 12.09 -8.53
N ARG A 106 9.47 13.10 -7.81
CA ARG A 106 9.25 14.51 -8.11
C ARG A 106 10.51 15.15 -8.66
N ALA A 107 10.32 15.96 -9.72
CA ALA A 107 11.40 16.79 -10.22
C ALA A 107 11.77 17.84 -9.18
N GLY A 108 13.04 17.96 -8.88
CA GLY A 108 13.54 18.91 -7.93
C GLY A 108 14.95 19.38 -8.27
N ARG A 109 15.33 20.53 -7.78
CA ARG A 109 16.67 21.08 -7.89
C ARG A 109 17.35 21.07 -6.52
N LEU A 110 18.48 20.41 -6.43
CA LEU A 110 19.31 20.41 -5.23
C LEU A 110 20.40 21.48 -5.38
N THR A 111 20.43 22.42 -4.47
CA THR A 111 21.40 23.53 -4.44
C THR A 111 22.03 23.64 -3.06
N ARG A 112 23.16 24.36 -2.97
CA ARG A 112 23.87 24.57 -1.70
C ARG A 112 24.18 26.06 -1.49
N PRO A 113 23.17 26.94 -1.45
CA PRO A 113 23.40 28.36 -1.20
C PRO A 113 23.98 28.52 0.21
N GLN A 114 25.08 29.29 0.30
CA GLN A 114 25.76 29.59 1.57
C GLN A 114 26.12 28.32 2.41
N GLY A 115 26.43 27.20 1.73
CA GLY A 115 26.74 25.94 2.39
C GLY A 115 25.56 25.12 2.87
N LYS A 116 24.34 25.65 2.88
CA LYS A 116 23.11 24.98 3.30
C LYS A 116 22.49 24.18 2.15
N LEU A 117 22.29 22.87 2.37
CA LEU A 117 21.63 22.01 1.38
C LEU A 117 20.16 22.40 1.25
N THR A 118 19.75 22.77 0.04
CA THR A 118 18.39 23.25 -0.26
C THR A 118 17.81 22.44 -1.40
N LEU A 119 16.66 21.80 -1.16
CA LEU A 119 15.87 21.10 -2.18
C LEU A 119 14.68 21.98 -2.58
N THR A 120 14.65 22.37 -3.86
CA THR A 120 13.53 23.12 -4.44
C THR A 120 12.69 22.17 -5.28
N LEU A 121 11.41 22.03 -4.96
CA LEU A 121 10.44 21.19 -5.67
C LEU A 121 9.43 22.06 -6.42
N ASN A 122 8.80 21.48 -7.44
CA ASN A 122 7.72 22.14 -8.15
C ASN A 122 6.52 22.40 -7.22
N ALA A 123 5.93 23.58 -7.30
CA ALA A 123 4.80 23.98 -6.46
C ALA A 123 3.56 23.14 -6.77
N ASN A 124 3.18 22.27 -5.82
CA ASN A 124 1.95 21.49 -5.85
C ASN A 124 1.37 21.47 -4.44
N PRO A 125 0.18 22.04 -4.19
CA PRO A 125 -0.39 22.18 -2.86
C PRO A 125 -0.57 20.82 -2.13
N ILE A 126 -0.96 19.77 -2.86
CA ILE A 126 -1.16 18.43 -2.28
C ILE A 126 0.16 17.83 -1.79
N VAL A 127 1.21 17.94 -2.63
CA VAL A 127 2.55 17.46 -2.28
C VAL A 127 3.16 18.30 -1.16
N GLN A 128 2.96 19.59 -1.19
CA GLN A 128 3.43 20.51 -0.15
C GLN A 128 2.81 20.16 1.20
N HIS A 129 1.50 19.95 1.26
CA HIS A 129 0.81 19.57 2.49
C HIS A 129 1.32 18.22 3.03
N ALA A 130 1.48 17.21 2.17
CA ALA A 130 2.00 15.91 2.55
C ALA A 130 3.44 15.98 3.09
N LEU A 131 4.32 16.74 2.44
CA LEU A 131 5.70 16.93 2.88
C LEU A 131 5.79 17.71 4.20
N PHE A 132 4.97 18.73 4.41
CA PHE A 132 4.95 19.45 5.69
C PHE A 132 4.49 18.56 6.83
N ARG A 133 3.51 17.69 6.62
CA ARG A 133 3.10 16.72 7.64
C ARG A 133 4.22 15.75 8.01
N LEU A 134 4.97 15.28 7.02
CA LEU A 134 6.13 14.42 7.25
C LEU A 134 7.26 15.10 8.03
N LEU A 135 7.49 16.39 7.80
CA LEU A 135 8.55 17.13 8.48
C LEU A 135 8.18 17.55 9.90
N GLN A 136 6.90 17.48 10.25
CA GLN A 136 6.38 17.82 11.58
C GLN A 136 6.14 16.59 12.47
N ALA A 137 6.19 15.36 11.90
CA ALA A 137 6.06 14.10 12.61
C ALA A 137 7.40 13.66 13.20
#